data_dfbd46b583a551e84028e5edfbd54f65
#
_entry.id   dfbd46b583a551e84028e5edfbd54f65
#
_cell.length_a   1.000
_cell.length_b   1.000
_cell.length_c   1.000
_cell.angle_alpha   90.00
_cell.angle_beta   90.00
_cell.angle_gamma   90.00
#
_symmetry.space_group_name_H-M   'P 1'
#
loop_
_entity.id
_entity.type
_entity.pdbx_description
1 polymer ?
#
loop_
_entity_poly.entity_id
_entity_poly.type
_entity_poly.pdbx_seq_one_letter_code
_entity_poly.pdbx_strand_id
1 'polypeptide(L)'
;MLTYVYENADTLNVDRDRILVYGDSAGGALAAAVTHMAKDRKGPKIKAQLLIYPVADDQSEKYESIRQYPDAAWSSHANKQMWQIYFSKGDCGMKKYAVPMAYDDLAEMPPAYVEPQEIDVLRDEAIAYANKLKASGVPVEINVIPASYHGFDADVKNPFVKRVLEKRYAVIQDFLAL
;
A
#
# COMPACT_ATOMS: atom_id res chain seq x y z
N MET A 1 11.00 -0.53 -13.32
CA MET A 1 11.84 -0.62 -12.09
C MET A 1 11.98 -2.06 -11.60
N LEU A 2 10.91 -2.78 -11.18
CA LEU A 2 11.00 -4.16 -10.67
C LEU A 2 11.74 -5.11 -11.62
N THR A 3 11.32 -5.17 -12.89
CA THR A 3 11.96 -5.99 -13.93
C THR A 3 13.45 -5.67 -14.08
N TYR A 4 13.80 -4.38 -14.12
CA TYR A 4 15.20 -3.94 -14.20
C TYR A 4 16.04 -4.44 -13.02
N VAL A 5 15.55 -4.30 -11.79
CA VAL A 5 16.24 -4.80 -10.58
C VAL A 5 16.44 -6.31 -10.64
N TYR A 6 15.41 -7.04 -11.04
CA TYR A 6 15.45 -8.49 -11.15
C TYR A 6 16.45 -8.97 -12.21
N GLU A 7 16.42 -8.37 -13.41
CA GLU A 7 17.31 -8.74 -14.53
C GLU A 7 18.78 -8.37 -14.28
N ASN A 8 19.02 -7.31 -13.51
CA ASN A 8 20.36 -6.82 -13.20
C ASN A 8 20.80 -7.16 -11.76
N ALA A 9 20.15 -8.12 -11.11
CA ALA A 9 20.37 -8.43 -9.71
C ALA A 9 21.83 -8.73 -9.37
N ASP A 10 22.53 -9.49 -10.22
CA ASP A 10 23.94 -9.83 -10.02
C ASP A 10 24.84 -8.58 -10.07
N THR A 11 24.59 -7.68 -11.03
CA THR A 11 25.34 -6.41 -11.16
C THR A 11 25.03 -5.45 -10.01
N LEU A 12 23.78 -5.46 -9.50
CA LEU A 12 23.34 -4.63 -8.39
C LEU A 12 23.65 -5.24 -7.01
N ASN A 13 24.19 -6.46 -6.98
CA ASN A 13 24.44 -7.24 -5.78
C ASN A 13 23.17 -7.40 -4.90
N VAL A 14 22.06 -7.73 -5.53
CA VAL A 14 20.76 -7.98 -4.88
C VAL A 14 20.34 -9.45 -5.07
N ASP A 15 19.65 -9.98 -4.08
CA ASP A 15 19.04 -11.31 -4.11
C ASP A 15 17.67 -11.23 -4.80
N ARG A 16 17.52 -11.92 -5.94
CA ARG A 16 16.28 -11.96 -6.73
C ARG A 16 15.09 -12.53 -5.96
N ASP A 17 15.33 -13.43 -5.01
CA ASP A 17 14.30 -14.09 -4.23
C ASP A 17 13.89 -13.29 -2.97
N ARG A 18 14.56 -12.15 -2.73
CA ARG A 18 14.37 -11.29 -1.57
C ARG A 18 13.95 -9.87 -1.94
N ILE A 19 13.18 -9.70 -3.00
CA ILE A 19 12.65 -8.42 -3.44
C ILE A 19 11.26 -8.23 -2.81
N LEU A 20 11.07 -7.18 -2.04
CA LEU A 20 9.76 -6.71 -1.59
C LEU A 20 9.43 -5.35 -2.21
N VAL A 21 8.14 -4.99 -2.17
CA VAL A 21 7.68 -3.65 -2.52
C VAL A 21 7.19 -2.93 -1.27
N TYR A 22 7.50 -1.64 -1.20
CA TYR A 22 7.12 -0.77 -0.09
C TYR A 22 6.58 0.54 -0.67
N GLY A 23 5.51 1.05 -0.09
CA GLY A 23 4.97 2.34 -0.48
C GLY A 23 4.04 2.92 0.57
N ASP A 24 4.10 4.24 0.72
CA ASP A 24 3.25 5.04 1.59
C ASP A 24 2.28 5.88 0.77
N SER A 25 1.06 6.08 1.27
CA SER A 25 0.05 6.94 0.64
C SER A 25 -0.24 6.53 -0.81
N ALA A 26 -0.08 7.43 -1.76
CA ALA A 26 -0.13 7.13 -3.19
C ALA A 26 0.93 6.09 -3.60
N GLY A 27 2.10 6.08 -2.94
CA GLY A 27 3.12 5.05 -3.14
C GLY A 27 2.64 3.66 -2.71
N GLY A 28 1.76 3.56 -1.71
CA GLY A 28 1.08 2.32 -1.32
C GLY A 28 0.19 1.76 -2.45
N ALA A 29 -0.58 2.63 -3.12
CA ALA A 29 -1.33 2.25 -4.33
C ALA A 29 -0.40 1.77 -5.44
N LEU A 30 0.72 2.45 -5.67
CA LEU A 30 1.71 2.05 -6.70
C LEU A 30 2.39 0.72 -6.34
N ALA A 31 2.69 0.48 -5.06
CA ALA A 31 3.24 -0.81 -4.60
C ALA A 31 2.26 -1.96 -4.87
N ALA A 32 0.98 -1.78 -4.52
CA ALA A 32 -0.07 -2.74 -4.86
C ALA A 32 -0.19 -2.95 -6.38
N ALA A 33 -0.20 -1.85 -7.17
CA ALA A 33 -0.24 -1.92 -8.62
C ALA A 33 0.93 -2.74 -9.21
N VAL A 34 2.13 -2.58 -8.66
CA VAL A 34 3.31 -3.35 -9.10
C VAL A 34 3.12 -4.84 -8.85
N THR A 35 2.52 -5.24 -7.71
CA THR A 35 2.23 -6.66 -7.45
C THR A 35 1.17 -7.22 -8.40
N HIS A 36 0.10 -6.46 -8.68
CA HIS A 36 -0.94 -6.83 -9.64
C HIS A 36 -0.35 -7.02 -11.05
N MET A 37 0.46 -6.04 -11.48
CA MET A 37 1.10 -6.09 -12.81
C MET A 37 2.13 -7.22 -12.91
N ALA A 38 2.88 -7.51 -11.82
CA ALA A 38 3.84 -8.60 -11.79
C ALA A 38 3.12 -9.95 -11.97
N LYS A 39 1.99 -10.15 -11.29
CA LYS A 39 1.16 -11.35 -11.46
C LYS A 39 0.64 -11.48 -12.89
N ASP A 40 -0.08 -10.46 -13.39
CA ASP A 40 -0.72 -10.50 -14.73
C ASP A 40 0.29 -10.71 -15.86
N ARG A 41 1.49 -10.18 -15.70
CA ARG A 41 2.55 -10.24 -16.71
C ARG A 41 3.50 -11.43 -16.50
N LYS A 42 3.25 -12.28 -15.51
CA LYS A 42 4.17 -13.37 -15.13
C LYS A 42 5.59 -12.84 -14.93
N GLY A 43 5.68 -11.68 -14.30
CA GLY A 43 6.94 -10.98 -14.04
C GLY A 43 7.69 -11.53 -12.83
N PRO A 44 8.70 -10.79 -12.33
CA PRO A 44 9.47 -11.19 -11.16
C PRO A 44 8.60 -11.45 -9.94
N LYS A 45 8.94 -12.48 -9.18
CA LYS A 45 8.29 -12.75 -7.89
C LYS A 45 8.61 -11.64 -6.89
N ILE A 46 7.59 -11.24 -6.15
CA ILE A 46 7.69 -10.29 -5.04
C ILE A 46 7.53 -11.08 -3.75
N LYS A 47 8.46 -10.93 -2.83
CA LYS A 47 8.50 -11.66 -1.56
C LYS A 47 7.40 -11.21 -0.61
N ALA A 48 7.16 -9.89 -0.53
CA ALA A 48 6.13 -9.26 0.29
C ALA A 48 5.79 -7.85 -0.20
N GLN A 49 4.65 -7.33 0.25
CA GLN A 49 4.23 -5.95 0.03
C GLN A 49 3.96 -5.25 1.37
N LEU A 50 4.55 -4.07 1.56
CA LEU A 50 4.29 -3.20 2.71
C LEU A 50 3.55 -1.95 2.23
N LEU A 51 2.33 -1.78 2.71
CA LEU A 51 1.40 -0.74 2.28
C LEU A 51 1.08 0.16 3.48
N ILE A 52 1.71 1.33 3.50
CA ILE A 52 1.63 2.26 4.62
C ILE A 52 0.58 3.32 4.27
N TYR A 53 -0.49 3.42 5.08
CA TYR A 53 -1.65 4.27 4.84
C TYR A 53 -1.99 4.41 3.34
N PRO A 54 -2.16 3.28 2.62
CA PRO A 54 -2.26 3.31 1.18
C PRO A 54 -3.54 3.97 0.70
N VAL A 55 -3.48 4.69 -0.42
CA VAL A 55 -4.64 5.00 -1.24
C VAL A 55 -5.09 3.68 -1.88
N ALA A 56 -6.35 3.28 -1.69
CA ALA A 56 -6.81 1.96 -2.13
C ALA A 56 -8.08 1.96 -2.98
N ASP A 57 -8.95 2.96 -2.84
CA ASP A 57 -10.28 2.94 -3.48
C ASP A 57 -10.71 4.32 -3.98
N ASP A 58 -11.10 4.41 -5.25
CA ASP A 58 -11.64 5.64 -5.86
C ASP A 58 -13.10 5.94 -5.43
N GLN A 59 -13.74 5.03 -4.70
CA GLN A 59 -15.08 5.18 -4.14
C GLN A 59 -15.02 5.48 -2.62
N SER A 60 -14.15 6.38 -2.22
CA SER A 60 -13.85 6.67 -0.80
C SER A 60 -15.06 7.14 0.00
N GLU A 61 -16.07 7.77 -0.63
CA GLU A 61 -17.27 8.29 0.04
C GLU A 61 -18.09 7.21 0.76
N LYS A 62 -17.92 5.94 0.41
CA LYS A 62 -18.64 4.83 1.08
C LYS A 62 -18.09 4.51 2.49
N TYR A 63 -16.87 4.95 2.80
CA TYR A 63 -16.18 4.63 4.05
C TYR A 63 -16.50 5.62 5.17
N GLU A 64 -16.52 5.13 6.42
CA GLU A 64 -16.80 5.96 7.58
C GLU A 64 -15.68 6.94 7.89
N SER A 65 -14.41 6.54 7.72
CA SER A 65 -13.26 7.39 7.99
C SER A 65 -13.27 8.71 7.20
N ILE A 66 -13.82 8.71 5.96
CA ILE A 66 -13.96 9.93 5.14
C ILE A 66 -14.90 10.96 5.79
N ARG A 67 -15.93 10.48 6.52
CA ARG A 67 -16.91 11.30 7.23
C ARG A 67 -16.47 11.65 8.64
N GLN A 68 -15.77 10.73 9.29
CA GLN A 68 -15.30 10.90 10.66
C GLN A 68 -14.16 11.92 10.76
N TYR A 69 -13.29 11.97 9.75
CA TYR A 69 -12.09 12.81 9.75
C TYR A 69 -11.98 13.71 8.51
N PRO A 70 -13.03 14.49 8.15
CA PRO A 70 -13.09 15.20 6.87
C PRO A 70 -11.96 16.22 6.68
N ASP A 71 -11.46 16.78 7.78
CA ASP A 71 -10.44 17.83 7.81
C ASP A 71 -9.10 17.31 8.39
N ALA A 72 -8.85 16.01 8.34
CA ALA A 72 -7.56 15.43 8.73
C ALA A 72 -6.40 15.97 7.87
N ALA A 73 -5.16 15.65 8.24
CA ALA A 73 -3.95 16.09 7.52
C ALA A 73 -4.02 15.82 6.01
N TRP A 74 -4.55 14.65 5.60
CA TRP A 74 -5.06 14.40 4.26
C TRP A 74 -6.59 14.48 4.31
N SER A 75 -7.18 15.55 3.76
CA SER A 75 -8.60 15.82 3.91
C SER A 75 -9.46 15.05 2.90
N SER A 76 -10.74 14.86 3.22
CA SER A 76 -11.71 14.25 2.29
C SER A 76 -11.83 15.05 0.99
N HIS A 77 -11.73 16.38 1.06
CA HIS A 77 -11.73 17.24 -0.11
C HIS A 77 -10.49 17.00 -1.00
N ALA A 78 -9.29 16.94 -0.39
CA ALA A 78 -8.05 16.67 -1.11
C ALA A 78 -8.08 15.28 -1.76
N ASN A 79 -8.60 14.27 -1.05
CA ASN A 79 -8.74 12.92 -1.59
C ASN A 79 -9.66 12.87 -2.82
N LYS A 80 -10.78 13.56 -2.77
CA LYS A 80 -11.69 13.69 -3.91
C LYS A 80 -11.04 14.39 -5.11
N GLN A 81 -10.37 15.51 -4.87
CA GLN A 81 -9.65 16.25 -5.92
C GLN A 81 -8.53 15.39 -6.54
N MET A 82 -7.79 14.65 -5.73
CA MET A 82 -6.73 13.76 -6.19
C MET A 82 -7.27 12.77 -7.22
N TRP A 83 -8.36 12.06 -6.92
CA TRP A 83 -8.96 11.12 -7.85
C TRP A 83 -9.49 11.77 -9.13
N GLN A 84 -10.10 12.98 -9.03
CA GLN A 84 -10.54 13.74 -10.18
C GLN A 84 -9.37 14.11 -11.11
N ILE A 85 -8.25 14.54 -10.54
CA ILE A 85 -7.04 14.88 -11.29
C ILE A 85 -6.42 13.62 -11.89
N TYR A 86 -6.32 12.55 -11.11
CA TYR A 86 -5.72 11.29 -11.53
C TYR A 86 -6.43 10.70 -12.75
N PHE A 87 -7.76 10.73 -12.76
CA PHE A 87 -8.56 10.24 -13.88
C PHE A 87 -9.01 11.32 -14.87
N SER A 88 -8.45 12.54 -14.82
CA SER A 88 -8.87 13.64 -15.70
C SER A 88 -8.75 13.35 -17.19
N LYS A 89 -7.88 12.41 -17.57
CA LYS A 89 -7.69 11.94 -18.96
C LYS A 89 -8.24 10.52 -19.19
N GLY A 90 -9.08 10.03 -18.26
CA GLY A 90 -9.54 8.64 -18.24
C GLY A 90 -8.51 7.67 -17.69
N ASP A 91 -8.88 6.39 -17.59
CA ASP A 91 -8.06 5.32 -17.04
C ASP A 91 -7.33 4.48 -18.10
N CYS A 92 -7.54 4.77 -19.36
CA CYS A 92 -6.97 4.02 -20.49
C CYS A 92 -7.26 2.50 -20.42
N GLY A 93 -8.35 2.08 -19.78
CA GLY A 93 -8.67 0.67 -19.51
C GLY A 93 -7.78 0.01 -18.47
N MET A 94 -7.04 0.80 -17.69
CA MET A 94 -6.08 0.32 -16.68
C MET A 94 -6.56 0.52 -15.24
N LYS A 95 -7.85 0.77 -15.03
CA LYS A 95 -8.42 1.03 -13.69
C LYS A 95 -8.00 -0.02 -12.66
N LYS A 96 -7.94 -1.30 -13.04
CA LYS A 96 -7.54 -2.40 -12.16
C LYS A 96 -6.11 -2.28 -11.58
N TYR A 97 -5.24 -1.49 -12.21
CA TYR A 97 -3.91 -1.19 -11.67
C TYR A 97 -3.86 0.17 -10.98
N ALA A 98 -4.71 1.11 -11.41
CA ALA A 98 -4.77 2.44 -10.83
C ALA A 98 -5.43 2.47 -9.45
N VAL A 99 -6.39 1.56 -9.21
CA VAL A 99 -7.17 1.45 -7.97
C VAL A 99 -7.01 0.05 -7.40
N PRO A 100 -6.29 -0.14 -6.29
CA PRO A 100 -6.07 -1.46 -5.70
C PRO A 100 -7.36 -2.27 -5.47
N MET A 101 -8.44 -1.62 -5.01
CA MET A 101 -9.75 -2.25 -4.81
C MET A 101 -10.42 -2.73 -6.10
N ALA A 102 -10.06 -2.20 -7.27
CA ALA A 102 -10.61 -2.61 -8.55
C ALA A 102 -9.94 -3.85 -9.17
N TYR A 103 -8.89 -4.37 -8.52
CA TYR A 103 -8.24 -5.61 -8.96
C TYR A 103 -8.91 -6.82 -8.30
N ASP A 104 -9.41 -7.78 -9.10
CA ASP A 104 -10.24 -8.88 -8.60
C ASP A 104 -9.46 -10.18 -8.34
N ASP A 105 -8.44 -10.48 -9.14
CA ASP A 105 -7.68 -11.73 -9.00
C ASP A 105 -6.55 -11.60 -7.97
N LEU A 106 -6.89 -11.54 -6.69
CA LEU A 106 -5.94 -11.41 -5.59
C LEU A 106 -5.36 -12.74 -5.08
N ALA A 107 -5.80 -13.88 -5.61
CA ALA A 107 -5.21 -15.16 -5.23
C ALA A 107 -3.69 -15.16 -5.51
N GLU A 108 -2.90 -15.82 -4.67
CA GLU A 108 -1.43 -15.94 -4.83
C GLU A 108 -0.66 -14.61 -4.84
N MET A 109 -1.28 -13.51 -4.37
CA MET A 109 -0.53 -12.28 -4.12
C MET A 109 0.50 -12.49 -3.01
N PRO A 110 1.63 -11.76 -3.04
CA PRO A 110 2.62 -11.84 -1.97
C PRO A 110 2.02 -11.45 -0.62
N PRO A 111 2.51 -12.03 0.49
CA PRO A 111 2.11 -11.62 1.83
C PRO A 111 2.17 -10.10 1.99
N ALA A 112 1.25 -9.54 2.77
CA ALA A 112 1.11 -8.10 2.93
C ALA A 112 1.16 -7.67 4.39
N TYR A 113 1.84 -6.55 4.63
CA TYR A 113 1.69 -5.73 5.83
C TYR A 113 0.97 -4.46 5.42
N VAL A 114 -0.17 -4.19 6.05
CA VAL A 114 -0.97 -2.99 5.78
C VAL A 114 -1.07 -2.18 7.07
N GLU A 115 -0.65 -0.92 7.01
CA GLU A 115 -0.57 -0.04 8.17
C GLU A 115 -1.45 1.20 8.00
N PRO A 116 -2.74 1.13 8.34
CA PRO A 116 -3.62 2.28 8.38
C PRO A 116 -3.33 3.18 9.58
N GLN A 117 -3.63 4.49 9.47
CA GLN A 117 -3.56 5.43 10.56
C GLN A 117 -4.95 5.66 11.17
N GLU A 118 -5.05 5.80 12.50
CA GLU A 118 -6.35 5.90 13.16
C GLU A 118 -7.12 7.15 12.71
N ILE A 119 -6.44 8.29 12.61
CA ILE A 119 -7.03 9.60 12.27
C ILE A 119 -6.72 9.92 10.80
N ASP A 120 -7.21 9.07 9.89
CA ASP A 120 -6.96 9.22 8.47
C ASP A 120 -8.21 8.90 7.64
N VAL A 121 -8.51 9.69 6.65
CA VAL A 121 -9.60 9.43 5.70
C VAL A 121 -9.41 8.13 4.92
N LEU A 122 -8.16 7.69 4.72
CA LEU A 122 -7.80 6.47 3.99
C LEU A 122 -7.84 5.21 4.88
N ARG A 123 -8.09 5.35 6.21
CA ARG A 123 -8.05 4.22 7.15
C ARG A 123 -8.92 3.05 6.70
N ASP A 124 -10.18 3.31 6.42
CA ASP A 124 -11.15 2.23 6.20
C ASP A 124 -10.99 1.61 4.81
N GLU A 125 -10.58 2.36 3.78
CA GLU A 125 -10.28 1.80 2.46
C GLU A 125 -9.03 0.92 2.50
N ALA A 126 -8.01 1.29 3.27
CA ALA A 126 -6.82 0.47 3.50
C ALA A 126 -7.17 -0.85 4.20
N ILE A 127 -8.01 -0.79 5.25
CA ILE A 127 -8.53 -1.99 5.95
C ILE A 127 -9.38 -2.85 5.00
N ALA A 128 -10.22 -2.24 4.18
CA ALA A 128 -11.06 -2.96 3.20
C ALA A 128 -10.20 -3.71 2.18
N TYR A 129 -9.16 -3.09 1.65
CA TYR A 129 -8.23 -3.74 0.72
C TYR A 129 -7.47 -4.88 1.39
N ALA A 130 -6.97 -4.68 2.61
CA ALA A 130 -6.33 -5.72 3.40
C ALA A 130 -7.25 -6.93 3.64
N ASN A 131 -8.52 -6.68 3.93
CA ASN A 131 -9.52 -7.75 4.10
C ASN A 131 -9.86 -8.44 2.77
N LYS A 132 -9.86 -7.73 1.64
CA LYS A 132 -10.01 -8.32 0.30
C LYS A 132 -8.85 -9.27 -0.02
N LEU A 133 -7.61 -8.90 0.31
CA LEU A 133 -6.44 -9.78 0.22
C LEU A 133 -6.61 -11.03 1.09
N LYS A 134 -6.99 -10.86 2.37
CA LYS A 134 -7.25 -12.00 3.29
C LYS A 134 -8.31 -12.95 2.78
N ALA A 135 -9.42 -12.41 2.28
CA ALA A 135 -10.52 -13.20 1.72
C ALA A 135 -10.09 -14.02 0.49
N SER A 136 -9.03 -13.57 -0.21
CA SER A 136 -8.42 -14.27 -1.34
C SER A 136 -7.32 -15.27 -0.94
N GLY A 137 -7.15 -15.52 0.38
CA GLY A 137 -6.17 -16.48 0.90
C GLY A 137 -4.75 -15.93 1.08
N VAL A 138 -4.55 -14.62 0.94
CA VAL A 138 -3.24 -13.97 1.13
C VAL A 138 -2.97 -13.80 2.63
N PRO A 139 -1.79 -14.16 3.14
CA PRO A 139 -1.38 -13.81 4.50
C PRO A 139 -1.26 -12.28 4.65
N VAL A 140 -2.02 -11.68 5.57
CA VAL A 140 -2.01 -10.22 5.77
C VAL A 140 -1.95 -9.89 7.26
N GLU A 141 -0.99 -9.08 7.65
CA GLU A 141 -0.97 -8.36 8.92
C GLU A 141 -1.57 -6.97 8.72
N ILE A 142 -2.55 -6.59 9.55
CA ILE A 142 -3.11 -5.24 9.61
C ILE A 142 -2.70 -4.63 10.94
N ASN A 143 -2.01 -3.51 10.90
CA ASN A 143 -1.53 -2.80 12.08
C ASN A 143 -2.03 -1.35 12.07
N VAL A 144 -3.21 -1.10 12.63
CA VAL A 144 -3.74 0.27 12.78
C VAL A 144 -2.91 1.00 13.84
N ILE A 145 -2.26 2.11 13.45
CA ILE A 145 -1.45 2.90 14.39
C ILE A 145 -2.34 3.87 15.16
N PRO A 146 -2.48 3.70 16.49
CA PRO A 146 -3.33 4.57 17.29
C PRO A 146 -2.78 5.99 17.38
N ALA A 147 -3.67 6.97 17.51
CA ALA A 147 -3.34 8.40 17.68
C ALA A 147 -2.42 8.95 16.58
N SER A 148 -2.44 8.38 15.40
CA SER A 148 -1.65 8.79 14.24
C SER A 148 -2.53 9.35 13.13
N TYR A 149 -1.95 10.16 12.28
CA TYR A 149 -2.61 10.81 11.14
C TYR A 149 -1.78 10.59 9.85
N HIS A 150 -2.35 10.88 8.70
CA HIS A 150 -1.70 10.72 7.41
C HIS A 150 -0.37 11.47 7.34
N GLY A 151 0.73 10.75 7.07
CA GLY A 151 2.08 11.34 6.98
C GLY A 151 2.70 11.72 8.33
N PHE A 152 2.19 11.22 9.47
CA PHE A 152 2.72 11.50 10.82
C PHE A 152 4.21 11.16 10.96
N ASP A 153 4.68 10.24 10.17
CA ASP A 153 6.03 9.66 10.20
C ASP A 153 7.10 10.55 9.53
N ALA A 154 6.71 11.69 8.99
CA ALA A 154 7.64 12.72 8.52
C ALA A 154 8.53 13.29 9.66
N ASP A 155 8.05 13.28 10.93
CA ASP A 155 8.85 13.69 12.09
C ASP A 155 9.65 12.50 12.65
N VAL A 156 10.70 12.10 11.96
CA VAL A 156 11.60 11.01 12.34
C VAL A 156 12.31 11.20 13.69
N LYS A 157 12.26 12.41 14.29
CA LYS A 157 12.86 12.68 15.61
C LYS A 157 11.90 12.31 16.74
N ASN A 158 10.61 12.26 16.48
CA ASN A 158 9.58 11.92 17.45
C ASN A 158 9.77 10.48 17.97
N PRO A 159 9.84 10.26 19.29
CA PRO A 159 9.99 8.91 19.85
C PRO A 159 8.87 7.93 19.48
N PHE A 160 7.65 8.43 19.28
CA PHE A 160 6.53 7.61 18.80
C PHE A 160 6.77 7.12 17.37
N VAL A 161 7.17 8.02 16.47
CA VAL A 161 7.52 7.68 15.08
C VAL A 161 8.65 6.67 15.05
N LYS A 162 9.70 6.85 15.84
CA LYS A 162 10.82 5.90 15.90
C LYS A 162 10.36 4.49 16.23
N ARG A 163 9.48 4.30 17.23
CA ARG A 163 8.93 2.97 17.56
C ARG A 163 8.14 2.35 16.41
N VAL A 164 7.37 3.16 15.68
CA VAL A 164 6.61 2.66 14.51
C VAL A 164 7.58 2.25 13.40
N LEU A 165 8.61 3.05 13.12
CA LEU A 165 9.63 2.72 12.13
C LEU A 165 10.43 1.47 12.51
N GLU A 166 10.75 1.27 13.79
CA GLU A 166 11.37 0.05 14.31
C GLU A 166 10.50 -1.18 14.05
N LYS A 167 9.19 -1.08 14.28
CA LYS A 167 8.24 -2.15 13.96
C LYS A 167 8.22 -2.45 12.46
N ARG A 168 8.14 -1.42 11.59
CA ARG A 168 8.20 -1.61 10.12
C ARG A 168 9.50 -2.30 9.70
N TYR A 169 10.62 -1.89 10.30
CA TYR A 169 11.92 -2.51 10.04
C TYR A 169 11.94 -3.99 10.44
N ALA A 170 11.42 -4.34 11.62
CA ALA A 170 11.29 -5.73 12.05
C ALA A 170 10.43 -6.55 11.07
N VAL A 171 9.29 -6.01 10.62
CA VAL A 171 8.43 -6.66 9.61
C VAL A 171 9.19 -6.90 8.30
N ILE A 172 9.98 -5.93 7.83
CA ILE A 172 10.82 -6.09 6.64
C ILE A 172 11.83 -7.21 6.83
N GLN A 173 12.51 -7.24 7.99
CA GLN A 173 13.47 -8.30 8.31
C GLN A 173 12.80 -9.69 8.32
N ASP A 174 11.64 -9.81 8.95
CA ASP A 174 10.88 -11.07 9.02
C ASP A 174 10.51 -11.57 7.63
N PHE A 175 10.00 -10.69 6.75
CA PHE A 175 9.68 -11.07 5.37
C PHE A 175 10.92 -11.47 4.56
N LEU A 176 12.06 -10.85 4.80
CA LEU A 176 13.30 -11.12 4.06
C LEU A 176 14.11 -12.28 4.64
N ALA A 177 13.91 -12.66 5.90
CA ALA A 177 14.63 -13.77 6.54
C ALA A 177 14.15 -15.16 6.13
N LEU A 178 12.96 -15.23 5.57
CA LEU A 178 12.31 -16.50 5.13
C LEU A 178 12.75 -16.92 3.69
#